data_353d94a36610b1a7ac88bcd661561e52
#
_entry.id   353d94a36610b1a7ac88bcd661561e52
#
_cell.length_a   1.000
_cell.length_b   1.000
_cell.length_c   1.000
_cell.angle_alpha   90.00
_cell.angle_beta   90.00
_cell.angle_gamma   90.00
#
_symmetry.space_group_name_H-M   'P 1'
#
loop_
_entity.id
_entity.type
_entity.pdbx_description
1 polymer ?
#
loop_
_entity_poly.entity_id
_entity_poly.type
_entity_poly.pdbx_seq_one_letter_code
_entity_poly.pdbx_strand_id
1 'polypeptide(L)'
;MFPHTVTVVNIIDGNWHKEFVEEVFYYSDKIVSLDGKAEKYVDTHTCIFSNNSLKKYSNISEYKTDFKGFTLQTNDLIVKGKIPDINDIRSLQKSGLDYFSIKTISKNDDYGSVELRNIEVTD
;
A
#
# COMPACT_ATOMS: atom_id res chain seq x y z
N MET A 1 14.15 3.49 11.20
CA MET A 1 13.05 4.48 11.11
C MET A 1 12.49 4.51 9.70
N PHE A 2 11.18 4.49 9.56
CA PHE A 2 10.52 4.52 8.26
C PHE A 2 10.03 5.94 7.97
N PRO A 3 10.63 6.63 7.00
CA PRO A 3 10.46 8.08 6.85
C PRO A 3 9.32 8.51 5.91
N HIS A 4 8.60 7.58 5.31
CA HIS A 4 7.66 7.94 4.26
C HIS A 4 6.22 8.03 4.77
N THR A 5 5.42 8.80 4.05
CA THR A 5 3.98 8.89 4.25
C THR A 5 3.31 8.42 2.96
N VAL A 6 2.28 7.58 3.10
CA VAL A 6 1.50 7.11 1.97
C VAL A 6 0.02 7.31 2.24
N THR A 7 -0.78 7.29 1.18
CA THR A 7 -2.23 7.21 1.29
C THR A 7 -2.64 5.79 0.94
N VAL A 8 -3.30 5.12 1.88
CA VAL A 8 -3.90 3.81 1.61
C VAL A 8 -5.30 4.05 1.08
N VAL A 9 -5.57 3.55 -0.11
CA VAL A 9 -6.90 3.63 -0.72
C VAL A 9 -7.54 2.27 -0.63
N ASN A 10 -8.55 2.15 0.21
CA ASN A 10 -9.34 0.94 0.33
C ASN A 10 -10.56 1.07 -0.55
N ILE A 11 -10.66 0.22 -1.57
CA ILE A 11 -11.76 0.24 -2.53
C ILE A 11 -12.78 -0.80 -2.10
N ILE A 12 -13.95 -0.33 -1.67
CA ILE A 12 -15.03 -1.21 -1.20
C ILE A 12 -16.30 -0.83 -1.95
N ASP A 13 -16.87 -1.78 -2.68
CA ASP A 13 -18.08 -1.59 -3.49
C ASP A 13 -17.96 -0.40 -4.45
N GLY A 14 -16.76 -0.20 -5.02
CA GLY A 14 -16.50 0.90 -5.95
C GLY A 14 -16.23 2.24 -5.28
N ASN A 15 -16.30 2.32 -3.97
CA ASN A 15 -16.04 3.56 -3.23
C ASN A 15 -14.61 3.59 -2.68
N TRP A 16 -13.98 4.75 -2.78
CA TRP A 16 -12.63 4.96 -2.29
C TRP A 16 -12.66 5.48 -0.86
N HIS A 17 -12.01 4.73 0.03
CA HIS A 17 -11.77 5.12 1.41
C HIS A 17 -10.28 5.36 1.58
N LYS A 18 -9.89 6.60 1.89
CA LYS A 18 -8.50 7.02 1.95
C LYS A 18 -8.07 7.26 3.39
N GLU A 19 -6.89 6.80 3.75
CA GLU A 19 -6.28 7.07 5.05
C GLU A 19 -4.81 7.42 4.85
N PHE A 20 -4.36 8.49 5.49
CA PHE A 20 -2.96 8.88 5.43
C PHE A 20 -2.20 8.10 6.51
N VAL A 21 -1.15 7.40 6.10
CA VAL A 21 -0.38 6.55 6.99
C VAL A 21 1.07 7.02 6.99
N GLU A 22 1.57 7.36 8.15
CA GLU A 22 2.95 7.81 8.35
C GLU A 22 3.83 6.65 8.83
N GLU A 23 5.14 6.87 8.83
CA GLU A 23 6.13 5.89 9.32
C GLU A 23 6.09 4.57 8.55
N VAL A 24 6.02 4.68 7.23
CA VAL A 24 6.12 3.54 6.31
C VAL A 24 7.41 3.64 5.52
N PHE A 25 7.82 2.53 4.91
CA PHE A 25 8.93 2.50 3.98
C PHE A 25 8.39 2.16 2.60
N TYR A 26 8.44 3.13 1.69
CA TYR A 26 7.94 3.00 0.33
C TYR A 26 9.12 3.09 -0.63
N TYR A 27 9.30 2.09 -1.47
CA TYR A 27 10.36 2.12 -2.47
C TYR A 27 9.94 1.39 -3.74
N SER A 28 10.62 1.73 -4.83
CA SER A 28 10.43 1.05 -6.10
C SER A 28 11.78 0.61 -6.64
N ASP A 29 11.82 -0.59 -7.19
CA ASP A 29 13.01 -1.14 -7.84
C ASP A 29 12.72 -1.34 -9.31
N LYS A 30 13.72 -1.03 -10.14
CA LYS A 30 13.68 -1.38 -11.55
C LYS A 30 14.42 -2.68 -11.77
N ILE A 31 13.70 -3.68 -12.23
CA ILE A 31 14.30 -4.95 -12.58
C ILE A 31 14.53 -4.93 -14.09
N VAL A 32 15.81 -5.10 -14.49
CA VAL A 32 16.16 -5.26 -15.89
C VAL A 32 16.17 -6.74 -16.19
N SER A 33 15.25 -7.16 -17.04
CA SER A 33 15.20 -8.53 -17.52
C SER A 33 15.69 -8.56 -18.97
N LEU A 34 16.73 -9.34 -19.23
CA LEU A 34 17.20 -9.59 -20.59
C LEU A 34 16.49 -10.82 -21.12
N ASP A 35 15.57 -10.59 -22.05
CA ASP A 35 14.85 -11.67 -22.70
C ASP A 35 15.22 -11.66 -24.19
N GLY A 36 16.17 -12.53 -24.55
CA GLY A 36 16.64 -12.60 -25.93
C GLY A 36 17.38 -11.34 -26.37
N LYS A 37 16.75 -10.53 -27.18
CA LYS A 37 17.35 -9.32 -27.73
C LYS A 37 16.80 -8.01 -27.18
N ALA A 38 15.87 -8.07 -26.22
CA ALA A 38 15.22 -6.88 -25.71
C ALA A 38 15.41 -6.78 -24.20
N GLU A 39 15.79 -5.58 -23.75
CA GLU A 39 15.78 -5.25 -22.31
C GLU A 39 14.38 -4.88 -21.90
N LYS A 40 13.85 -5.58 -20.88
CA LYS A 40 12.59 -5.20 -20.26
C LYS A 40 12.84 -4.58 -18.91
N TYR A 41 12.32 -3.39 -18.70
CA TYR A 41 12.35 -2.72 -17.41
C TYR A 41 11.01 -2.94 -16.74
N VAL A 42 11.03 -3.58 -15.57
CA VAL A 42 9.82 -3.78 -14.78
C VAL A 42 9.99 -3.00 -13.49
N ASP A 43 9.09 -2.06 -13.25
CA ASP A 43 9.05 -1.34 -11.98
C ASP A 43 8.30 -2.19 -10.95
N THR A 44 8.98 -2.49 -9.85
CA THR A 44 8.39 -3.20 -8.72
C THR A 44 8.26 -2.24 -7.55
N HIS A 45 7.09 -2.16 -6.95
CA HIS A 45 6.82 -1.28 -5.82
C HIS A 45 6.63 -2.10 -4.56
N THR A 46 7.18 -1.60 -3.46
CA THR A 46 7.05 -2.22 -2.15
C THR A 46 6.73 -1.16 -1.11
N CYS A 47 5.81 -1.46 -0.21
CA CYS A 47 5.53 -0.61 0.95
C CYS A 47 5.52 -1.48 2.20
N ILE A 48 6.31 -1.09 3.18
CA ILE A 48 6.39 -1.79 4.46
C ILE A 48 5.76 -0.90 5.53
N PHE A 49 4.74 -1.43 6.20
CA PHE A 49 4.06 -0.77 7.29
C PHE A 49 4.68 -1.23 8.60
N SER A 50 5.24 -0.28 9.37
CA SER A 50 5.85 -0.57 10.66
C SER A 50 4.79 -0.82 11.73
N ASN A 51 5.22 -1.29 12.89
CA ASN A 51 4.33 -1.44 14.04
C ASN A 51 3.63 -0.12 14.40
N ASN A 52 4.34 1.01 14.30
CA ASN A 52 3.75 2.32 14.58
C ASN A 52 2.71 2.73 13.53
N SER A 53 2.96 2.42 12.26
CA SER A 53 2.01 2.76 11.20
C SER A 53 0.77 1.87 11.23
N LEU A 54 0.82 0.73 11.90
CA LEU A 54 -0.30 -0.23 11.98
C LEU A 54 -1.27 0.04 13.11
N LYS A 55 -1.14 1.15 13.83
CA LYS A 55 -2.04 1.49 14.95
C LYS A 55 -3.49 1.64 14.53
N LYS A 56 -3.72 2.11 13.31
CA LYS A 56 -5.07 2.27 12.76
C LYS A 56 -5.47 1.14 11.82
N TYR A 57 -4.64 0.08 11.74
CA TYR A 57 -4.93 -1.05 10.89
C TYR A 57 -5.99 -1.94 11.53
N SER A 58 -6.94 -2.39 10.72
CA SER A 58 -7.95 -3.38 11.09
C SER A 58 -8.04 -4.43 10.00
N ASN A 59 -8.44 -5.64 10.35
CA ASN A 59 -8.73 -6.62 9.31
C ASN A 59 -9.99 -6.19 8.55
N ILE A 60 -10.24 -6.82 7.39
CA ILE A 60 -11.31 -6.37 6.51
C ILE A 60 -12.70 -6.47 7.18
N SER A 61 -12.93 -7.48 8.00
CA SER A 61 -14.21 -7.64 8.69
C SER A 61 -14.47 -6.52 9.68
N GLU A 62 -13.47 -6.14 10.45
CA GLU A 62 -13.56 -5.04 11.40
C GLU A 62 -13.66 -3.70 10.68
N TYR A 63 -12.89 -3.51 9.59
CA TYR A 63 -12.91 -2.28 8.82
C TYR A 63 -14.29 -1.98 8.24
N LYS A 64 -14.99 -2.99 7.75
CA LYS A 64 -16.32 -2.82 7.15
C LYS A 64 -17.40 -2.43 8.15
N THR A 65 -17.15 -2.53 9.46
CA THR A 65 -18.15 -2.15 10.46
C THR A 65 -18.24 -0.63 10.63
N ASP A 66 -17.12 0.08 10.58
CA ASP A 66 -17.10 1.52 10.86
C ASP A 66 -16.29 2.35 9.86
N PHE A 67 -15.50 1.74 9.00
CA PHE A 67 -14.63 2.38 8.01
C PHE A 67 -13.63 3.36 8.64
N LYS A 68 -13.19 3.09 9.85
CA LYS A 68 -12.18 3.91 10.53
C LYS A 68 -10.79 3.30 10.34
N GLY A 69 -9.79 4.18 10.13
CA GLY A 69 -8.43 3.75 9.88
C GLY A 69 -8.29 3.18 8.48
N PHE A 70 -7.64 2.04 8.37
CA PHE A 70 -7.41 1.40 7.07
C PHE A 70 -7.28 -0.11 7.22
N THR A 71 -7.47 -0.79 6.10
CA THR A 71 -7.13 -2.20 5.95
C THR A 71 -6.25 -2.37 4.71
N LEU A 72 -5.78 -3.58 4.45
CA LEU A 72 -4.96 -3.87 3.29
C LEU A 72 -5.54 -5.08 2.57
N GLN A 73 -5.86 -4.90 1.32
CA GLN A 73 -6.45 -5.94 0.48
C GLN A 73 -5.79 -5.96 -0.89
N THR A 74 -5.83 -7.11 -1.55
CA THR A 74 -5.44 -7.21 -2.94
C THR A 74 -6.30 -6.27 -3.80
N ASN A 75 -5.68 -5.58 -4.74
CA ASN A 75 -6.27 -4.57 -5.64
C ASN A 75 -6.56 -3.22 -5.00
N ASP A 76 -6.33 -3.03 -3.71
CA ASP A 76 -6.33 -1.71 -3.12
C ASP A 76 -5.07 -0.96 -3.58
N LEU A 77 -5.05 0.36 -3.38
CA LEU A 77 -3.98 1.21 -3.89
C LEU A 77 -3.14 1.77 -2.75
N ILE A 78 -1.84 1.87 -3.00
CA ILE A 78 -0.91 2.60 -2.14
C ILE A 78 -0.35 3.75 -2.96
N VAL A 79 -0.56 4.97 -2.50
CA VAL A 79 -0.11 6.18 -3.19
C VAL A 79 0.93 6.87 -2.33
N LYS A 80 2.06 7.22 -2.93
CA LYS A 80 3.11 7.95 -2.22
C LYS A 80 2.65 9.38 -1.94
N GLY A 81 2.70 9.79 -0.66
CA GLY A 81 2.26 11.10 -0.23
C GLY A 81 0.78 11.15 0.17
N LYS A 82 0.25 12.36 0.27
CA LYS A 82 -1.13 12.59 0.66
C LYS A 82 -1.94 13.07 -0.53
N ILE A 83 -3.12 12.48 -0.75
CA ILE A 83 -3.96 12.78 -1.91
C ILE A 83 -5.40 13.13 -1.48
N PRO A 84 -5.65 14.35 -1.00
CA PRO A 84 -6.97 14.68 -0.43
C PRO A 84 -8.12 14.67 -1.44
N ASP A 85 -7.88 15.08 -2.69
CA ASP A 85 -8.96 15.35 -3.65
C ASP A 85 -9.10 14.35 -4.79
N ILE A 86 -8.40 13.23 -4.74
CA ILE A 86 -8.44 12.22 -5.80
C ILE A 86 -9.30 11.06 -5.34
N ASN A 87 -10.32 10.71 -6.13
CA ASN A 87 -11.29 9.66 -5.79
C ASN A 87 -11.51 8.64 -6.90
N ASP A 88 -10.69 8.66 -7.95
CA ASP A 88 -10.77 7.68 -9.03
C ASP A 88 -9.39 7.46 -9.66
N ILE A 89 -9.26 6.34 -10.37
CA ILE A 89 -7.98 5.93 -10.95
C ILE A 89 -7.54 6.87 -12.07
N ARG A 90 -8.46 7.41 -12.83
CA ARG A 90 -8.14 8.31 -13.94
C ARG A 90 -7.51 9.60 -13.43
N SER A 91 -8.09 10.18 -12.39
CA SER A 91 -7.53 11.38 -11.76
C SER A 91 -6.17 11.10 -11.14
N LEU A 92 -5.99 9.93 -10.54
CA LEU A 92 -4.72 9.52 -9.96
C LEU A 92 -3.64 9.39 -11.03
N GLN A 93 -3.96 8.78 -12.17
CA GLN A 93 -3.03 8.66 -13.29
C GLN A 93 -2.61 10.03 -13.84
N LYS A 94 -3.55 10.97 -13.92
CA LYS A 94 -3.28 12.32 -14.40
C LYS A 94 -2.44 13.14 -13.43
N SER A 95 -2.47 12.81 -12.14
CA SER A 95 -1.74 13.56 -11.13
C SER A 95 -0.22 13.41 -11.24
N GLY A 96 0.25 12.33 -11.85
CA GLY A 96 1.67 12.02 -11.92
C GLY A 96 2.26 11.50 -10.62
N LEU A 97 1.44 11.23 -9.62
CA LEU A 97 1.91 10.66 -8.35
C LEU A 97 2.31 9.20 -8.52
N ASP A 98 3.31 8.78 -7.75
CA ASP A 98 3.73 7.38 -7.73
C ASP A 98 2.74 6.57 -6.91
N TYR A 99 2.29 5.44 -7.46
CA TYR A 99 1.34 4.57 -6.78
C TYR A 99 1.43 3.16 -7.35
N PHE A 100 0.88 2.21 -6.62
CA PHE A 100 0.73 0.85 -7.14
C PHE A 100 -0.52 0.18 -6.57
N SER A 101 -0.98 -0.85 -7.28
CA SER A 101 -2.07 -1.70 -6.83
C SER A 101 -1.48 -2.91 -6.11
N ILE A 102 -2.03 -3.24 -4.95
CA ILE A 102 -1.53 -4.33 -4.13
C ILE A 102 -1.82 -5.67 -4.81
N LYS A 103 -0.79 -6.48 -5.00
CA LYS A 103 -0.91 -7.84 -5.51
C LYS A 103 -0.57 -8.88 -4.47
N THR A 104 0.41 -8.59 -3.60
CA THR A 104 0.89 -9.52 -2.58
C THR A 104 0.93 -8.84 -1.24
N ILE A 105 0.48 -9.53 -0.20
CA ILE A 105 0.48 -9.05 1.17
C ILE A 105 1.21 -10.09 2.03
N SER A 106 2.28 -9.67 2.69
CA SER A 106 3.02 -10.51 3.64
C SER A 106 2.91 -9.92 5.03
N LYS A 107 2.31 -10.69 5.94
CA LYS A 107 2.19 -10.29 7.33
C LYS A 107 3.28 -10.97 8.14
N ASN A 108 4.13 -10.17 8.75
CA ASN A 108 5.25 -10.68 9.53
C ASN A 108 4.93 -10.54 11.02
N ASP A 109 4.59 -11.66 11.63
CA ASP A 109 4.36 -11.75 13.06
C ASP A 109 5.64 -12.16 13.76
N ASP A 110 5.82 -11.69 14.99
CA ASP A 110 6.89 -12.19 15.82
C ASP A 110 6.50 -13.57 16.35
N TYR A 111 7.45 -14.49 16.37
CA TYR A 111 7.22 -15.86 16.79
C TYR A 111 6.74 -15.90 18.24
N GLY A 112 5.54 -16.42 18.45
CA GLY A 112 4.96 -16.52 19.78
C GLY A 112 4.32 -15.24 20.29
N SER A 113 4.37 -14.16 19.52
CA SER A 113 3.70 -12.90 19.86
C SER A 113 2.34 -12.80 19.18
N VAL A 114 1.37 -12.22 19.87
CA VAL A 114 0.08 -11.92 19.26
C VAL A 114 0.10 -10.58 18.51
N GLU A 115 1.18 -9.82 18.62
CA GLU A 115 1.30 -8.54 17.95
C GLU A 115 1.91 -8.68 16.56
N LEU A 116 1.28 -8.03 15.59
CA LEU A 116 1.78 -7.95 14.23
C LEU A 116 2.94 -6.95 14.18
N ARG A 117 4.11 -7.39 13.74
CA ARG A 117 5.32 -6.56 13.69
C ARG A 117 5.36 -5.63 12.49
N ASN A 118 5.04 -6.16 11.32
CA ASN A 118 4.96 -5.35 10.12
C ASN A 118 4.12 -6.07 9.06
N ILE A 119 3.70 -5.29 8.07
CA ILE A 119 3.04 -5.82 6.87
C ILE A 119 3.77 -5.25 5.68
N GLU A 120 4.15 -6.12 4.75
CA GLU A 120 4.76 -5.73 3.49
C GLU A 120 3.77 -5.98 2.36
N VAL A 121 3.54 -4.97 1.51
CA VAL A 121 2.68 -5.08 0.34
C VAL A 121 3.49 -4.76 -0.92
N THR A 122 3.22 -5.50 -1.99
CA THR A 122 3.90 -5.34 -3.28
C THR A 122 2.91 -5.38 -4.43
N ASP A 123 3.32 -4.85 -5.57
CA ASP A 123 2.56 -5.00 -6.81
C ASP A 123 2.89 -6.27 -7.59
#